data_beb5d1fa2664c8d87b2eba637e257a75
#
_entry.id   beb5d1fa2664c8d87b2eba637e257a75
#
_cell.length_a   1.000
_cell.length_b   1.000
_cell.length_c   1.000
_cell.angle_alpha   90.00
_cell.angle_beta   90.00
_cell.angle_gamma   90.00
#
_symmetry.space_group_name_H-M   'P 1'
#
loop_
_entity.id
_entity.type
_entity.pdbx_description
1 polymer ?
#
loop_
_entity_poly.entity_id
_entity_poly.type
_entity_poly.pdbx_seq_one_letter_code
_entity_poly.pdbx_strand_id
1 'polypeptide(L)'
;MSTAREKANHRISSIKSLLCVGLDSDPEKIPEVFRGCPDPVPAFNRSVIRATKDYTAAYKVNTAFYEASGVQGLLDMEKTLVEIPQECLSIADAKRADIGNTSRKYAQAFFEHWPFDAVTVAPYMGFDSVEPFFAYTDKLVFVLCLTSNAGSQDFEEQRMLDGRPLYEVVLEHVAGWQRSGNAGVVVGATKSGQLGELRRKAPELFFLIPGVGAQGGSLEDAVREGADPKGESALINVSRSIIYPSGSFRYVEEYEAAVSAEAEKIHNAMRLVL
;
A
#
# COMPACT_ATOMS: atom_id res chain seq x y z
N MET A 1 -6.65 -1.64 -22.23
CA MET A 1 -6.79 -1.11 -20.84
C MET A 1 -5.40 -0.75 -20.37
N SER A 2 -5.23 0.33 -19.59
CA SER A 2 -3.94 0.66 -18.97
C SER A 2 -3.63 -0.36 -17.88
N THR A 3 -2.34 -0.69 -17.70
CA THR A 3 -1.89 -1.53 -16.60
C THR A 3 -2.03 -0.80 -15.26
N ALA A 4 -2.03 -1.54 -14.15
CA ALA A 4 -2.05 -0.96 -12.80
C ALA A 4 -0.87 0.00 -12.56
N ARG A 5 0.31 -0.31 -13.13
CA ARG A 5 1.48 0.56 -13.08
C ARG A 5 1.27 1.88 -13.83
N GLU A 6 0.76 1.81 -15.06
CA GLU A 6 0.46 3.00 -15.87
C GLU A 6 -0.60 3.86 -15.19
N LYS A 7 -1.66 3.25 -14.64
CA LYS A 7 -2.70 3.92 -13.84
C LYS A 7 -2.07 4.68 -12.67
N ALA A 8 -1.24 4.01 -11.86
CA ALA A 8 -0.58 4.62 -10.70
C ALA A 8 0.31 5.79 -11.12
N ASN A 9 1.20 5.61 -12.09
CA ASN A 9 2.13 6.66 -12.55
C ASN A 9 1.37 7.84 -13.15
N HIS A 10 0.33 7.59 -13.95
CA HIS A 10 -0.52 8.65 -14.48
C HIS A 10 -1.18 9.47 -13.36
N ARG A 11 -1.72 8.79 -12.35
CA ARG A 11 -2.33 9.48 -11.21
C ARG A 11 -1.30 10.28 -10.42
N ILE A 12 -0.14 9.70 -10.08
CA ILE A 12 0.96 10.37 -9.40
C ILE A 12 1.36 11.66 -10.14
N SER A 13 1.61 11.55 -11.46
CA SER A 13 1.99 12.69 -12.28
C SER A 13 0.91 13.78 -12.35
N SER A 14 -0.38 13.39 -12.43
CA SER A 14 -1.49 14.33 -12.56
C SER A 14 -1.72 15.16 -11.30
N ILE A 15 -1.57 14.57 -10.11
CA ILE A 15 -1.80 15.26 -8.84
C ILE A 15 -0.51 15.66 -8.11
N LYS A 16 0.67 15.28 -8.63
CA LYS A 16 1.97 15.50 -8.00
C LYS A 16 2.02 14.99 -6.55
N SER A 17 1.63 13.73 -6.35
CA SER A 17 1.55 13.10 -5.02
C SER A 17 1.85 11.60 -5.10
N LEU A 18 2.68 11.13 -4.17
CA LEU A 18 2.95 9.70 -3.94
C LEU A 18 2.06 9.12 -2.82
N LEU A 19 1.07 9.89 -2.35
CA LEU A 19 0.27 9.50 -1.20
C LEU A 19 -0.56 8.24 -1.49
N CYS A 20 -0.36 7.24 -0.65
CA CYS A 20 -1.23 6.06 -0.53
C CYS A 20 -1.94 6.13 0.83
N VAL A 21 -3.25 6.28 0.84
CA VAL A 21 -4.03 6.28 2.07
C VAL A 21 -4.36 4.84 2.47
N GLY A 22 -3.93 4.44 3.68
CA GLY A 22 -4.26 3.13 4.21
C GLY A 22 -5.63 3.13 4.90
N LEU A 23 -6.50 2.22 4.48
CA LEU A 23 -7.82 1.99 5.06
C LEU A 23 -7.73 0.84 6.10
N ASP A 24 -6.92 1.07 7.13
CA ASP A 24 -6.73 0.15 8.27
C ASP A 24 -7.85 0.39 9.29
N SER A 25 -9.10 0.13 8.89
CA SER A 25 -10.33 0.55 9.57
C SER A 25 -10.69 -0.41 10.70
N ASP A 26 -10.32 -0.02 11.91
CA ASP A 26 -10.58 -0.75 13.15
C ASP A 26 -11.98 -0.38 13.67
N PRO A 27 -12.96 -1.32 13.72
CA PRO A 27 -14.31 -1.01 14.19
C PRO A 27 -14.37 -0.36 15.58
N GLU A 28 -13.39 -0.67 16.45
CA GLU A 28 -13.34 -0.11 17.79
C GLU A 28 -12.90 1.37 17.81
N LYS A 29 -12.18 1.82 16.77
CA LYS A 29 -11.64 3.18 16.65
C LYS A 29 -12.44 4.09 15.73
N ILE A 30 -13.44 3.57 15.05
CA ILE A 30 -14.31 4.39 14.19
C ILE A 30 -14.94 5.50 15.01
N PRO A 31 -14.88 6.78 14.58
CA PRO A 31 -15.49 7.90 15.26
C PRO A 31 -16.98 7.66 15.54
N GLU A 32 -17.46 8.18 16.66
CA GLU A 32 -18.82 7.95 17.16
C GLU A 32 -19.89 8.36 16.13
N VAL A 33 -19.61 9.39 15.33
CA VAL A 33 -20.50 9.89 14.27
C VAL A 33 -20.89 8.81 13.23
N PHE A 34 -20.11 7.73 13.09
CA PHE A 34 -20.39 6.62 12.18
C PHE A 34 -21.01 5.40 12.87
N ARG A 35 -20.93 5.29 14.20
CA ARG A 35 -21.37 4.08 14.94
C ARG A 35 -22.87 3.78 14.82
N GLY A 36 -23.68 4.81 14.53
CA GLY A 36 -25.12 4.67 14.30
C GLY A 36 -25.50 4.30 12.87
N CYS A 37 -24.54 4.19 11.94
CA CYS A 37 -24.81 3.80 10.58
C CYS A 37 -25.09 2.30 10.46
N PRO A 38 -25.93 1.86 9.49
CA PRO A 38 -26.16 0.43 9.23
C PRO A 38 -24.89 -0.35 8.89
N ASP A 39 -23.95 0.28 8.16
CA ASP A 39 -22.64 -0.24 7.77
C ASP A 39 -21.54 0.73 8.22
N PRO A 40 -21.10 0.70 9.49
CA PRO A 40 -20.19 1.71 10.04
C PRO A 40 -18.84 1.77 9.34
N VAL A 41 -18.21 0.61 9.04
CA VAL A 41 -16.89 0.54 8.38
C VAL A 41 -16.96 1.08 6.94
N PRO A 42 -17.88 0.65 6.08
CA PRO A 42 -18.05 1.23 4.75
C PRO A 42 -18.39 2.73 4.77
N ALA A 43 -19.24 3.18 5.70
CA ALA A 43 -19.59 4.60 5.82
C ALA A 43 -18.36 5.45 6.20
N PHE A 44 -17.58 4.98 7.16
CA PHE A 44 -16.31 5.58 7.55
C PHE A 44 -15.32 5.64 6.38
N ASN A 45 -15.10 4.53 5.68
CA ASN A 45 -14.17 4.46 4.55
C ASN A 45 -14.59 5.37 3.40
N ARG A 46 -15.89 5.42 3.09
CA ARG A 46 -16.45 6.34 2.09
C ARG A 46 -16.12 7.80 2.42
N SER A 47 -16.26 8.19 3.68
CA SER A 47 -15.94 9.55 4.13
C SER A 47 -14.43 9.84 4.03
N VAL A 48 -13.57 8.88 4.42
CA VAL A 48 -12.12 9.00 4.23
C VAL A 48 -11.78 9.17 2.75
N ILE A 49 -12.30 8.31 1.89
CA ILE A 49 -12.04 8.35 0.44
C ILE A 49 -12.51 9.69 -0.14
N ARG A 50 -13.73 10.12 0.17
CA ARG A 50 -14.29 11.39 -0.30
C ARG A 50 -13.44 12.59 0.11
N ALA A 51 -12.94 12.60 1.36
CA ALA A 51 -12.13 13.68 1.92
C ALA A 51 -10.68 13.72 1.37
N THR A 52 -10.16 12.59 0.85
CA THR A 52 -8.74 12.49 0.50
C THR A 52 -8.47 12.28 -0.99
N LYS A 53 -9.49 11.97 -1.79
CA LYS A 53 -9.34 11.57 -3.19
C LYS A 53 -8.52 12.55 -4.04
N ASP A 54 -8.62 13.84 -3.79
CA ASP A 54 -7.95 14.86 -4.60
C ASP A 54 -6.41 14.92 -4.34
N TYR A 55 -5.95 14.32 -3.25
CA TYR A 55 -4.55 14.28 -2.82
C TYR A 55 -3.90 12.90 -2.97
N THR A 56 -4.69 11.86 -3.28
CA THR A 56 -4.33 10.44 -3.12
C THR A 56 -4.11 9.76 -4.47
N ALA A 57 -2.96 9.08 -4.59
CA ALA A 57 -2.63 8.26 -5.76
C ALA A 57 -3.16 6.82 -5.62
N ALA A 58 -3.20 6.29 -4.41
CA ALA A 58 -3.63 4.92 -4.14
C ALA A 58 -4.35 4.78 -2.80
N TYR A 59 -5.23 3.79 -2.70
CA TYR A 59 -5.80 3.32 -1.43
C TYR A 59 -5.36 1.89 -1.15
N LYS A 60 -4.89 1.65 0.08
CA LYS A 60 -4.42 0.34 0.52
C LYS A 60 -5.34 -0.22 1.60
N VAL A 61 -6.03 -1.30 1.27
CA VAL A 61 -6.91 -2.04 2.18
C VAL A 61 -6.08 -3.13 2.86
N ASN A 62 -5.84 -2.98 4.16
CA ASN A 62 -5.19 -4.03 4.94
C ASN A 62 -6.22 -5.09 5.31
N THR A 63 -6.15 -6.24 4.63
CA THR A 63 -7.19 -7.28 4.73
C THR A 63 -7.36 -7.82 6.15
N ALA A 64 -6.33 -7.77 6.99
CA ALA A 64 -6.41 -8.27 8.37
C ALA A 64 -7.50 -7.57 9.20
N PHE A 65 -7.74 -6.26 8.99
CA PHE A 65 -8.78 -5.51 9.70
C PHE A 65 -10.19 -5.96 9.31
N TYR A 66 -10.36 -6.43 8.09
CA TYR A 66 -11.62 -6.91 7.55
C TYR A 66 -11.80 -8.41 7.84
N GLU A 67 -10.78 -9.22 7.65
CA GLU A 67 -10.80 -10.66 7.97
C GLU A 67 -11.11 -10.92 9.44
N ALA A 68 -10.63 -10.07 10.36
CA ALA A 68 -10.90 -10.16 11.79
C ALA A 68 -12.41 -10.06 12.14
N SER A 69 -13.20 -9.41 11.30
CA SER A 69 -14.66 -9.29 11.45
C SER A 69 -15.44 -10.39 10.70
N GLY A 70 -14.76 -11.43 10.22
CA GLY A 70 -15.36 -12.58 9.54
C GLY A 70 -16.11 -12.21 8.26
N VAL A 71 -17.26 -12.82 8.02
CA VAL A 71 -18.04 -12.60 6.79
C VAL A 71 -18.45 -11.13 6.64
N GLN A 72 -18.85 -10.48 7.72
CA GLN A 72 -19.23 -9.07 7.66
C GLN A 72 -18.06 -8.18 7.22
N GLY A 73 -16.87 -8.42 7.74
CA GLY A 73 -15.69 -7.67 7.33
C GLY A 73 -15.33 -7.87 5.86
N LEU A 74 -15.50 -9.07 5.31
CA LEU A 74 -15.30 -9.30 3.86
C LEU A 74 -16.32 -8.53 3.01
N LEU A 75 -17.58 -8.47 3.44
CA LEU A 75 -18.61 -7.64 2.80
C LEU A 75 -18.28 -6.14 2.91
N ASP A 76 -17.75 -5.70 4.05
CA ASP A 76 -17.34 -4.32 4.27
C ASP A 76 -16.13 -3.95 3.39
N MET A 77 -15.20 -4.88 3.16
CA MET A 77 -14.09 -4.72 2.23
C MET A 77 -14.61 -4.56 0.79
N GLU A 78 -15.55 -5.40 0.37
CA GLU A 78 -16.16 -5.32 -0.96
C GLU A 78 -16.88 -3.98 -1.18
N LYS A 79 -17.68 -3.55 -0.21
CA LYS A 79 -18.32 -2.22 -0.24
C LYS A 79 -17.32 -1.08 -0.27
N THR A 80 -16.21 -1.21 0.45
CA THR A 80 -15.14 -0.21 0.46
C THR A 80 -14.43 -0.12 -0.89
N LEU A 81 -14.17 -1.27 -1.54
CA LEU A 81 -13.46 -1.30 -2.82
C LEU A 81 -14.22 -0.55 -3.92
N VAL A 82 -15.55 -0.62 -3.93
CA VAL A 82 -16.40 0.10 -4.92
C VAL A 82 -16.35 1.62 -4.75
N GLU A 83 -16.02 2.12 -3.56
CA GLU A 83 -15.90 3.56 -3.29
C GLU A 83 -14.57 4.15 -3.76
N ILE A 84 -13.55 3.32 -4.02
CA ILE A 84 -12.24 3.80 -4.49
C ILE A 84 -12.38 4.33 -5.92
N PRO A 85 -11.99 5.61 -6.17
CA PRO A 85 -12.07 6.19 -7.50
C PRO A 85 -11.26 5.38 -8.54
N GLN A 86 -11.80 5.25 -9.74
CA GLN A 86 -11.18 4.44 -10.80
C GLN A 86 -9.77 4.93 -11.20
N GLU A 87 -9.49 6.21 -11.05
CA GLU A 87 -8.17 6.80 -11.29
C GLU A 87 -7.15 6.50 -10.19
N CYS A 88 -7.58 6.09 -8.99
CA CYS A 88 -6.71 5.71 -7.88
C CYS A 88 -6.38 4.22 -7.92
N LEU A 89 -5.12 3.86 -7.64
CA LEU A 89 -4.74 2.45 -7.51
C LEU A 89 -5.37 1.83 -6.25
N SER A 90 -5.97 0.66 -6.37
CA SER A 90 -6.46 -0.12 -5.24
C SER A 90 -5.48 -1.24 -4.88
N ILE A 91 -5.05 -1.34 -3.61
CA ILE A 91 -4.05 -2.31 -3.15
C ILE A 91 -4.65 -3.19 -2.05
N ALA A 92 -4.66 -4.50 -2.25
CA ALA A 92 -4.91 -5.48 -1.20
C ALA A 92 -3.61 -5.74 -0.42
N ASP A 93 -3.52 -5.20 0.80
CA ASP A 93 -2.37 -5.50 1.68
C ASP A 93 -2.64 -6.80 2.44
N ALA A 94 -2.45 -7.93 1.74
CA ALA A 94 -2.87 -9.26 2.14
C ALA A 94 -1.70 -10.18 2.53
N LYS A 95 -0.49 -9.87 2.06
CA LYS A 95 0.75 -10.62 2.34
C LYS A 95 0.60 -12.13 2.12
N ARG A 96 -0.04 -12.51 0.99
CA ARG A 96 -0.31 -13.91 0.66
C ARG A 96 0.92 -14.58 0.08
N ALA A 97 1.02 -15.87 0.31
CA ALA A 97 1.88 -16.82 -0.39
C ALA A 97 1.38 -18.22 -0.10
N ASP A 98 1.44 -19.09 -1.10
CA ASP A 98 1.17 -20.51 -0.94
C ASP A 98 1.67 -21.24 -2.20
N ILE A 99 1.71 -22.56 -2.18
CA ILE A 99 2.19 -23.34 -3.32
C ILE A 99 1.09 -23.65 -4.34
N GLY A 100 1.50 -23.68 -5.61
CA GLY A 100 0.73 -24.25 -6.72
C GLY A 100 -0.71 -23.75 -6.82
N ASN A 101 -1.68 -24.66 -6.70
CA ASN A 101 -3.10 -24.36 -6.89
C ASN A 101 -3.66 -23.41 -5.83
N THR A 102 -3.21 -23.50 -4.57
CA THR A 102 -3.67 -22.63 -3.49
C THR A 102 -3.29 -21.20 -3.77
N SER A 103 -2.06 -20.93 -4.21
CA SER A 103 -1.64 -19.59 -4.59
C SER A 103 -2.47 -19.02 -5.75
N ARG A 104 -2.82 -19.86 -6.76
CA ARG A 104 -3.75 -19.43 -7.83
C ARG A 104 -5.11 -19.02 -7.28
N LYS A 105 -5.64 -19.72 -6.25
CA LYS A 105 -6.92 -19.35 -5.63
C LYS A 105 -6.85 -18.01 -4.91
N TYR A 106 -5.73 -17.69 -4.26
CA TYR A 106 -5.52 -16.36 -3.70
C TYR A 106 -5.43 -15.28 -4.79
N ALA A 107 -4.70 -15.53 -5.87
CA ALA A 107 -4.62 -14.58 -6.98
C ALA A 107 -6.01 -14.32 -7.60
N GLN A 108 -6.82 -15.37 -7.83
CA GLN A 108 -8.21 -15.24 -8.29
C GLN A 108 -9.06 -14.40 -7.32
N ALA A 109 -8.95 -14.65 -6.01
CA ALA A 109 -9.72 -13.91 -5.01
C ALA A 109 -9.45 -12.39 -5.10
N PHE A 110 -8.17 -11.98 -5.17
CA PHE A 110 -7.81 -10.57 -5.13
C PHE A 110 -7.83 -9.86 -6.49
N PHE A 111 -7.75 -10.58 -7.60
CA PHE A 111 -7.71 -9.95 -8.93
C PHE A 111 -8.98 -10.16 -9.77
N GLU A 112 -9.77 -11.21 -9.48
CA GLU A 112 -10.99 -11.50 -10.22
C GLU A 112 -12.24 -11.26 -9.39
N HIS A 113 -12.31 -11.79 -8.16
CA HIS A 113 -13.48 -11.66 -7.28
C HIS A 113 -13.53 -10.26 -6.63
N TRP A 114 -12.47 -9.87 -5.95
CA TRP A 114 -12.26 -8.50 -5.48
C TRP A 114 -11.26 -7.81 -6.42
N PRO A 115 -11.73 -7.07 -7.44
CA PRO A 115 -10.89 -6.67 -8.56
C PRO A 115 -9.89 -5.57 -8.17
N PHE A 116 -9.01 -5.84 -7.19
CA PHE A 116 -7.91 -4.96 -6.85
C PHE A 116 -6.93 -4.80 -8.02
N ASP A 117 -6.27 -3.65 -8.07
CA ASP A 117 -5.21 -3.39 -9.03
C ASP A 117 -3.87 -4.00 -8.59
N ALA A 118 -3.66 -4.15 -7.28
CA ALA A 118 -2.42 -4.64 -6.72
C ALA A 118 -2.63 -5.49 -5.46
N VAL A 119 -1.64 -6.33 -5.15
CA VAL A 119 -1.63 -7.16 -3.94
C VAL A 119 -0.22 -7.23 -3.34
N THR A 120 -0.12 -7.32 -2.01
CA THR A 120 1.14 -7.64 -1.33
C THR A 120 1.30 -9.14 -1.14
N VAL A 121 2.50 -9.66 -1.38
CA VAL A 121 2.84 -11.09 -1.25
C VAL A 121 4.14 -11.28 -0.46
N ALA A 122 4.30 -12.45 0.18
CA ALA A 122 5.48 -12.81 0.95
C ALA A 122 6.37 -13.78 0.15
N PRO A 123 7.67 -13.50 -0.05
CA PRO A 123 8.53 -14.29 -0.93
C PRO A 123 9.20 -15.49 -0.25
N TYR A 124 9.04 -15.68 1.05
CA TYR A 124 9.82 -16.63 1.84
C TYR A 124 9.79 -18.07 1.31
N MET A 125 8.68 -18.49 0.68
CA MET A 125 8.51 -19.82 0.10
C MET A 125 9.06 -19.96 -1.33
N GLY A 126 9.63 -18.89 -1.91
CA GLY A 126 10.21 -18.90 -3.26
C GLY A 126 9.25 -18.46 -4.37
N PHE A 127 9.76 -18.46 -5.61
CA PHE A 127 9.03 -17.90 -6.76
C PHE A 127 7.72 -18.62 -7.07
N ASP A 128 7.71 -19.95 -7.04
CA ASP A 128 6.52 -20.76 -7.34
C ASP A 128 5.34 -20.47 -6.41
N SER A 129 5.61 -19.91 -5.22
CA SER A 129 4.57 -19.49 -4.28
C SER A 129 3.91 -18.16 -4.66
N VAL A 130 4.58 -17.32 -5.41
CA VAL A 130 4.11 -15.98 -5.82
C VAL A 130 3.89 -15.86 -7.33
N GLU A 131 4.42 -16.77 -8.15
CA GLU A 131 4.27 -16.80 -9.60
C GLU A 131 2.82 -16.64 -10.09
N PRO A 132 1.81 -17.29 -9.46
CA PRO A 132 0.41 -17.15 -9.89
C PRO A 132 -0.11 -15.71 -9.87
N PHE A 133 0.42 -14.85 -9.01
CA PHE A 133 0.07 -13.42 -8.99
C PHE A 133 0.72 -12.68 -10.16
N PHE A 134 1.96 -13.01 -10.50
CA PHE A 134 2.68 -12.41 -11.65
C PHE A 134 2.10 -12.79 -13.01
N ALA A 135 1.27 -13.85 -13.07
CA ALA A 135 0.55 -14.22 -14.29
C ALA A 135 -0.46 -13.15 -14.76
N TYR A 136 -0.93 -12.29 -13.84
CA TYR A 136 -1.79 -11.15 -14.12
C TYR A 136 -0.92 -9.93 -14.51
N THR A 137 -0.56 -9.84 -15.79
CA THR A 137 0.41 -8.85 -16.30
C THR A 137 -0.08 -7.40 -16.28
N ASP A 138 -1.38 -7.20 -16.17
CA ASP A 138 -2.03 -5.89 -16.02
C ASP A 138 -2.13 -5.41 -14.56
N LYS A 139 -1.83 -6.28 -13.59
CA LYS A 139 -1.86 -6.00 -12.15
C LYS A 139 -0.47 -5.70 -11.59
N LEU A 140 -0.38 -5.14 -10.37
CA LEU A 140 0.88 -4.96 -9.65
C LEU A 140 1.01 -5.96 -8.50
N VAL A 141 2.20 -6.55 -8.36
CA VAL A 141 2.52 -7.47 -7.26
C VAL A 141 3.63 -6.86 -6.41
N PHE A 142 3.31 -6.48 -5.18
CA PHE A 142 4.26 -5.95 -4.22
C PHE A 142 4.82 -7.05 -3.32
N VAL A 143 6.07 -7.38 -3.49
CA VAL A 143 6.76 -8.42 -2.70
C VAL A 143 7.38 -7.80 -1.46
N LEU A 144 7.16 -8.40 -0.27
CA LEU A 144 7.84 -7.97 0.95
C LEU A 144 9.35 -8.12 0.76
N CYS A 145 10.09 -7.02 1.00
CA CYS A 145 11.54 -6.97 0.81
C CYS A 145 12.27 -6.58 2.10
N LEU A 146 12.04 -5.35 2.58
CA LEU A 146 12.61 -4.88 3.85
C LEU A 146 11.53 -4.11 4.63
N THR A 147 11.06 -4.69 5.71
CA THR A 147 9.96 -4.12 6.51
C THR A 147 10.45 -3.21 7.64
N SER A 148 9.55 -2.35 8.15
CA SER A 148 9.90 -1.33 9.15
C SER A 148 9.89 -1.81 10.60
N ASN A 149 9.38 -3.02 10.87
CA ASN A 149 9.29 -3.59 12.21
C ASN A 149 10.63 -4.14 12.72
N ALA A 150 10.80 -4.23 14.04
CA ALA A 150 12.03 -4.72 14.66
C ALA A 150 12.38 -6.17 14.24
N GLY A 151 11.37 -7.01 14.00
CA GLY A 151 11.56 -8.40 13.56
C GLY A 151 12.15 -8.57 12.16
N SER A 152 12.35 -7.48 11.38
CA SER A 152 13.11 -7.55 10.12
C SER A 152 14.53 -8.12 10.31
N GLN A 153 15.09 -7.94 11.51
CA GLN A 153 16.41 -8.46 11.87
C GLN A 153 16.46 -9.99 11.97
N ASP A 154 15.33 -10.66 12.19
CA ASP A 154 15.31 -12.11 12.35
C ASP A 154 15.61 -12.85 11.04
N PHE A 155 15.19 -12.29 9.90
CA PHE A 155 15.36 -12.88 8.57
C PHE A 155 15.84 -11.88 7.53
N GLU A 156 15.15 -10.79 7.30
CA GLU A 156 15.37 -9.89 6.17
C GLU A 156 16.79 -9.29 6.18
N GLU A 157 17.32 -8.95 7.36
CA GLU A 157 18.65 -8.35 7.54
C GLU A 157 19.75 -9.40 7.78
N GLN A 158 19.44 -10.70 7.82
CA GLN A 158 20.46 -11.75 7.94
C GLN A 158 21.34 -11.81 6.70
N ARG A 159 22.65 -12.05 6.94
CA ARG A 159 23.62 -12.09 5.87
C ARG A 159 23.71 -13.47 5.23
N MET A 160 23.67 -13.49 3.92
CA MET A 160 23.94 -14.67 3.10
C MET A 160 25.45 -14.99 3.10
N LEU A 161 25.81 -16.15 2.55
CA LEU A 161 27.22 -16.60 2.48
C LEU A 161 28.13 -15.64 1.70
N ASP A 162 27.58 -14.89 0.75
CA ASP A 162 28.30 -13.86 -0.02
C ASP A 162 28.37 -12.50 0.69
N GLY A 163 27.86 -12.41 1.92
CA GLY A 163 27.87 -11.22 2.78
C GLY A 163 26.72 -10.24 2.53
N ARG A 164 25.90 -10.42 1.48
CA ARG A 164 24.73 -9.57 1.23
C ARG A 164 23.61 -9.88 2.23
N PRO A 165 22.84 -8.90 2.68
CA PRO A 165 21.65 -9.17 3.47
C PRO A 165 20.55 -9.83 2.61
N LEU A 166 19.69 -10.63 3.24
CA LEU A 166 18.64 -11.38 2.53
C LEU A 166 17.70 -10.46 1.73
N TYR A 167 17.37 -9.28 2.26
CA TYR A 167 16.49 -8.34 1.52
C TYR A 167 17.08 -7.90 0.17
N GLU A 168 18.40 -7.80 0.01
CA GLU A 168 19.03 -7.48 -1.28
C GLU A 168 18.90 -8.64 -2.27
N VAL A 169 19.03 -9.87 -1.78
CA VAL A 169 18.82 -11.08 -2.60
C VAL A 169 17.37 -11.17 -3.05
N VAL A 170 16.42 -10.86 -2.16
CA VAL A 170 15.00 -10.77 -2.52
C VAL A 170 14.75 -9.72 -3.58
N LEU A 171 15.33 -8.52 -3.46
CA LEU A 171 15.20 -7.45 -4.46
C LEU A 171 15.64 -7.91 -5.85
N GLU A 172 16.81 -8.54 -5.94
CA GLU A 172 17.38 -9.06 -7.19
C GLU A 172 16.47 -10.11 -7.83
N HIS A 173 15.96 -11.04 -7.04
CA HIS A 173 15.01 -12.03 -7.53
C HIS A 173 13.72 -11.39 -8.04
N VAL A 174 13.14 -10.43 -7.31
CA VAL A 174 11.91 -9.73 -7.71
C VAL A 174 12.10 -8.97 -9.02
N ALA A 175 13.25 -8.33 -9.22
CA ALA A 175 13.60 -7.69 -10.49
C ALA A 175 13.62 -8.68 -11.66
N GLY A 176 14.08 -9.92 -11.41
CA GLY A 176 14.08 -11.00 -12.40
C GLY A 176 12.70 -11.68 -12.61
N TRP A 177 11.80 -11.59 -11.65
CA TRP A 177 10.47 -12.24 -11.72
C TRP A 177 9.44 -11.42 -12.50
N GLN A 178 9.66 -10.13 -12.64
CA GLN A 178 8.68 -9.26 -13.29
C GLN A 178 8.37 -9.70 -14.72
N ARG A 179 7.10 -9.54 -15.07
CA ARG A 179 6.59 -9.70 -16.44
C ARG A 179 5.91 -8.40 -16.83
N SER A 180 6.37 -7.76 -17.91
CA SER A 180 5.75 -6.51 -18.38
C SER A 180 5.72 -5.36 -17.33
N GLY A 181 6.71 -5.31 -16.42
CA GLY A 181 6.81 -4.25 -15.42
C GLY A 181 5.82 -4.35 -14.24
N ASN A 182 5.24 -5.52 -14.01
CA ASN A 182 4.22 -5.75 -12.98
C ASN A 182 4.76 -6.06 -11.57
N ALA A 183 6.07 -5.91 -11.35
CA ALA A 183 6.70 -6.14 -10.05
C ALA A 183 6.92 -4.86 -9.26
N GLY A 184 6.71 -4.96 -7.97
CA GLY A 184 7.07 -3.96 -6.97
C GLY A 184 7.60 -4.61 -5.70
N VAL A 185 8.13 -3.80 -4.81
CA VAL A 185 8.63 -4.23 -3.50
C VAL A 185 8.07 -3.38 -2.37
N VAL A 186 7.92 -3.97 -1.19
CA VAL A 186 7.60 -3.24 0.04
C VAL A 186 8.90 -2.94 0.78
N VAL A 187 9.21 -1.65 0.98
CA VAL A 187 10.39 -1.19 1.72
C VAL A 187 9.98 -0.15 2.76
N GLY A 188 10.30 -0.39 4.03
CA GLY A 188 9.87 0.47 5.13
C GLY A 188 10.55 1.84 5.14
N ALA A 189 9.80 2.91 5.40
CA ALA A 189 10.28 4.29 5.50
C ALA A 189 11.29 4.52 6.64
N THR A 190 11.31 3.67 7.67
CA THR A 190 12.28 3.73 8.78
C THR A 190 13.68 3.28 8.37
N LYS A 191 13.84 2.75 7.17
CA LYS A 191 15.08 2.24 6.57
C LYS A 191 15.56 3.17 5.44
N SER A 192 15.56 4.49 5.65
CA SER A 192 15.80 5.48 4.59
C SER A 192 17.13 5.30 3.85
N GLY A 193 18.21 4.97 4.55
CA GLY A 193 19.50 4.67 3.91
C GLY A 193 19.43 3.47 2.96
N GLN A 194 18.84 2.37 3.43
CA GLN A 194 18.63 1.18 2.61
C GLN A 194 17.63 1.42 1.48
N LEU A 195 16.60 2.24 1.69
CA LEU A 195 15.60 2.57 0.68
C LEU A 195 16.27 3.16 -0.57
N GLY A 196 17.14 4.17 -0.39
CA GLY A 196 17.87 4.78 -1.51
C GLY A 196 18.86 3.82 -2.19
N GLU A 197 19.51 2.94 -1.44
CA GLU A 197 20.37 1.90 -2.00
C GLU A 197 19.56 0.91 -2.84
N LEU A 198 18.43 0.43 -2.34
CA LEU A 198 17.55 -0.50 -3.05
C LEU A 198 16.96 0.13 -4.31
N ARG A 199 16.55 1.42 -4.25
CA ARG A 199 16.08 2.17 -5.43
C ARG A 199 17.15 2.23 -6.52
N ARG A 200 18.41 2.51 -6.15
CA ARG A 200 19.53 2.54 -7.13
C ARG A 200 19.83 1.18 -7.74
N LYS A 201 19.65 0.09 -6.96
CA LYS A 201 19.88 -1.30 -7.44
C LYS A 201 18.77 -1.81 -8.35
N ALA A 202 17.54 -1.37 -8.15
CA ALA A 202 16.38 -1.81 -8.93
C ALA A 202 15.48 -0.62 -9.32
N PRO A 203 15.98 0.27 -10.20
CA PRO A 203 15.27 1.50 -10.59
C PRO A 203 13.95 1.22 -11.34
N GLU A 204 13.80 0.04 -11.93
CA GLU A 204 12.62 -0.38 -12.68
C GLU A 204 11.47 -0.88 -11.78
N LEU A 205 11.70 -1.24 -10.51
CA LEU A 205 10.67 -1.75 -9.63
C LEU A 205 9.77 -0.63 -9.09
N PHE A 206 8.52 -0.97 -8.81
CA PHE A 206 7.61 -0.08 -8.10
C PHE A 206 7.77 -0.25 -6.59
N PHE A 207 7.88 0.85 -5.84
CA PHE A 207 8.10 0.78 -4.38
C PHE A 207 6.82 1.15 -3.61
N LEU A 208 6.39 0.29 -2.71
CA LEU A 208 5.38 0.59 -1.69
C LEU A 208 6.11 0.82 -0.37
N ILE A 209 5.99 2.03 0.18
CA ILE A 209 6.79 2.52 1.31
C ILE A 209 5.89 2.81 2.50
N PRO A 210 5.64 1.81 3.38
CA PRO A 210 4.91 2.02 4.63
C PRO A 210 5.82 2.54 5.75
N GLY A 211 5.20 3.06 6.82
CA GLY A 211 5.89 3.38 8.08
C GLY A 211 6.25 4.85 8.27
N VAL A 212 5.76 5.74 7.40
CA VAL A 212 5.88 7.19 7.61
C VAL A 212 4.96 7.63 8.76
N GLY A 213 5.45 8.55 9.58
CA GLY A 213 4.74 9.13 10.71
C GLY A 213 4.63 8.17 11.90
N ALA A 214 3.59 7.36 11.97
CA ALA A 214 3.27 6.52 13.12
C ALA A 214 4.36 5.50 13.55
N GLN A 215 5.29 5.16 12.65
CA GLN A 215 6.44 4.27 12.92
C GLN A 215 7.77 5.04 12.94
N GLY A 216 7.74 6.38 12.83
CA GLY A 216 8.92 7.23 12.92
C GLY A 216 9.69 7.45 11.60
N GLY A 217 9.20 6.94 10.46
CA GLY A 217 9.79 7.21 9.16
C GLY A 217 9.62 8.67 8.73
N SER A 218 10.68 9.26 8.15
CA SER A 218 10.66 10.60 7.57
C SER A 218 9.91 10.61 6.24
N LEU A 219 8.94 11.52 6.10
CA LEU A 219 8.23 11.70 4.83
C LEU A 219 9.17 12.21 3.73
N GLU A 220 10.01 13.20 4.06
CA GLU A 220 10.95 13.81 3.13
C GLU A 220 11.94 12.79 2.58
N ASP A 221 12.53 11.96 3.48
CA ASP A 221 13.46 10.91 3.06
C ASP A 221 12.75 9.84 2.23
N ALA A 222 11.52 9.45 2.60
CA ALA A 222 10.74 8.47 1.85
C ALA A 222 10.43 8.94 0.43
N VAL A 223 10.16 10.24 0.22
CA VAL A 223 9.97 10.83 -1.11
C VAL A 223 11.28 10.86 -1.88
N ARG A 224 12.33 11.44 -1.29
CA ARG A 224 13.62 11.65 -1.94
C ARG A 224 14.30 10.34 -2.35
N GLU A 225 14.29 9.35 -1.45
CA GLU A 225 14.98 8.08 -1.66
C GLU A 225 14.10 7.02 -2.34
N GLY A 226 12.78 7.16 -2.26
CA GLY A 226 11.83 6.16 -2.76
C GLY A 226 11.35 6.39 -4.18
N ALA A 227 11.17 7.63 -4.62
CA ALA A 227 10.74 7.95 -5.98
C ALA A 227 11.83 7.63 -7.02
N ASP A 228 11.42 7.35 -8.24
CA ASP A 228 12.34 7.28 -9.38
C ASP A 228 12.74 8.70 -9.84
N PRO A 229 13.70 8.85 -10.78
CA PRO A 229 14.13 10.18 -11.27
C PRO A 229 13.04 11.03 -11.92
N LYS A 230 11.88 10.45 -12.24
CA LYS A 230 10.70 11.16 -12.76
C LYS A 230 9.74 11.59 -11.67
N GLY A 231 10.01 11.23 -10.40
CA GLY A 231 9.09 11.42 -9.29
C GLY A 231 7.91 10.45 -9.30
N GLU A 232 8.09 9.26 -9.89
CA GLU A 232 7.08 8.23 -10.07
C GLU A 232 7.53 6.89 -9.44
N SER A 233 6.79 5.82 -9.74
CA SER A 233 7.11 4.43 -9.36
C SER A 233 7.31 4.19 -7.87
N ALA A 234 6.70 5.03 -7.02
CA ALA A 234 6.64 4.88 -5.58
C ALA A 234 5.27 5.27 -5.02
N LEU A 235 4.88 4.64 -3.93
CA LEU A 235 3.70 4.99 -3.13
C LEU A 235 4.10 5.02 -1.67
N ILE A 236 3.83 6.12 -0.99
CA ILE A 236 4.13 6.29 0.43
C ILE A 236 2.85 6.10 1.22
N ASN A 237 2.78 4.99 1.98
CA ASN A 237 1.57 4.65 2.71
C ASN A 237 1.50 5.37 4.06
N VAL A 238 0.43 6.14 4.23
CA VAL A 238 0.06 6.80 5.48
C VAL A 238 -1.36 6.37 5.84
N SER A 239 -1.58 5.88 7.05
CA SER A 239 -2.88 5.38 7.52
C SER A 239 -3.38 6.20 8.71
N ARG A 240 -3.01 5.82 9.91
CA ARG A 240 -3.60 6.28 11.18
C ARG A 240 -3.65 7.80 11.37
N SER A 241 -2.63 8.51 10.97
CA SER A 241 -2.57 9.99 11.10
C SER A 241 -3.58 10.70 10.19
N ILE A 242 -4.01 10.06 9.11
CA ILE A 242 -5.04 10.60 8.20
C ILE A 242 -6.42 10.16 8.67
N ILE A 243 -6.65 8.83 8.81
CA ILE A 243 -7.99 8.28 9.02
C ILE A 243 -8.51 8.43 10.45
N TYR A 244 -7.60 8.71 11.41
CA TYR A 244 -7.96 8.98 12.81
C TYR A 244 -7.35 10.32 13.27
N PRO A 245 -7.78 11.46 12.67
CA PRO A 245 -7.31 12.78 13.09
C PRO A 245 -7.74 13.06 14.52
N SER A 246 -6.94 13.86 15.23
CA SER A 246 -7.25 14.25 16.61
C SER A 246 -8.50 15.12 16.66
N GLY A 247 -9.34 14.90 17.66
CA GLY A 247 -10.54 15.70 17.89
C GLY A 247 -11.77 14.85 18.19
N SER A 248 -12.88 15.53 18.48
CA SER A 248 -14.22 14.95 18.63
C SER A 248 -15.10 15.57 17.55
N PHE A 249 -15.82 14.76 16.81
CA PHE A 249 -16.63 15.17 15.67
C PHE A 249 -18.10 14.93 15.96
N ARG A 250 -18.91 15.97 15.83
CA ARG A 250 -20.38 15.89 15.99
C ARG A 250 -21.07 15.55 14.68
N TYR A 251 -20.47 15.94 13.56
CA TYR A 251 -20.99 15.76 12.23
C TYR A 251 -19.95 15.13 11.32
N VAL A 252 -20.40 14.41 10.29
CA VAL A 252 -19.52 13.76 9.29
C VAL A 252 -18.65 14.78 8.57
N GLU A 253 -19.20 15.96 8.27
CA GLU A 253 -18.51 17.04 7.58
C GLU A 253 -17.33 17.59 8.38
N GLU A 254 -17.45 17.65 9.71
CA GLU A 254 -16.34 18.07 10.59
C GLU A 254 -15.19 17.04 10.54
N TYR A 255 -15.56 15.75 10.56
CA TYR A 255 -14.57 14.67 10.42
C TYR A 255 -13.88 14.72 9.05
N GLU A 256 -14.66 14.84 7.96
CA GLU A 256 -14.12 14.92 6.60
C GLU A 256 -13.19 16.12 6.43
N ALA A 257 -13.52 17.28 6.99
CA ALA A 257 -12.67 18.45 6.95
C ALA A 257 -11.32 18.20 7.65
N ALA A 258 -11.32 17.52 8.82
CA ALA A 258 -10.10 17.17 9.53
C ALA A 258 -9.24 16.16 8.76
N VAL A 259 -9.85 15.11 8.18
CA VAL A 259 -9.17 14.12 7.34
C VAL A 259 -8.57 14.76 6.09
N SER A 260 -9.33 15.64 5.43
CA SER A 260 -8.87 16.38 4.25
C SER A 260 -7.66 17.26 4.57
N ALA A 261 -7.69 17.98 5.69
CA ALA A 261 -6.58 18.84 6.12
C ALA A 261 -5.28 18.04 6.37
N GLU A 262 -5.36 16.84 6.98
CA GLU A 262 -4.19 15.99 7.18
C GLU A 262 -3.66 15.44 5.84
N ALA A 263 -4.53 15.03 4.94
CA ALA A 263 -4.12 14.56 3.61
C ALA A 263 -3.47 15.68 2.78
N GLU A 264 -4.06 16.86 2.79
CA GLU A 264 -3.52 18.06 2.10
C GLU A 264 -2.15 18.46 2.64
N LYS A 265 -1.98 18.46 3.95
CA LYS A 265 -0.69 18.73 4.60
C LYS A 265 0.41 17.78 4.14
N ILE A 266 0.11 16.46 4.09
CA ILE A 266 1.05 15.44 3.62
C ILE A 266 1.34 15.63 2.13
N HIS A 267 0.30 15.83 1.31
CA HIS A 267 0.43 16.11 -0.11
C HIS A 267 1.32 17.32 -0.38
N ASN A 268 1.09 18.46 0.31
CA ASN A 268 1.89 19.65 0.15
C ASN A 268 3.36 19.44 0.57
N ALA A 269 3.60 18.67 1.63
CA ALA A 269 4.96 18.30 2.03
C ALA A 269 5.67 17.42 0.97
N MET A 270 4.97 16.47 0.34
CA MET A 270 5.53 15.67 -0.75
C MET A 270 5.90 16.53 -1.97
N ARG A 271 5.04 17.48 -2.34
CA ARG A 271 5.27 18.39 -3.49
C ARG A 271 6.51 19.28 -3.35
N LEU A 272 6.94 19.56 -2.14
CA LEU A 272 8.16 20.35 -1.90
C LEU A 272 9.44 19.55 -2.17
N VAL A 273 9.35 18.23 -2.21
CA VAL A 273 10.50 17.32 -2.37
C VAL A 273 10.53 16.71 -3.79
N LEU A 274 9.36 16.48 -4.40
CA LEU A 274 9.21 16.02 -5.80
C LEU A 274 9.60 17.11 -6.80
#